data_bf3c333bfb2a2cf824ac40b9836dd05c
#
_entry.id   bf3c333bfb2a2cf824ac40b9836dd05c
#
_cell.length_a   1.000
_cell.length_b   1.000
_cell.length_c   1.000
_cell.angle_alpha   90.00
_cell.angle_beta   90.00
_cell.angle_gamma   90.00
#
_symmetry.space_group_name_H-M   'P 1'
#
loop_
_entity.id
_entity.type
_entity.pdbx_description
1 polymer ?
#
loop_
_entity_poly.entity_id
_entity_poly.type
_entity_poly.pdbx_seq_one_letter_code
_entity_poly.pdbx_strand_id
1 'polypeptide(L)'
;MKKLINKTIILSLFVALTGCNDWLDVSPKADRKAEDLFGTEAGFRDALVGVYALMCGTNSYGRDLTYGYLDVLAQYYNSPLKTTSSGYEHNFKNAAEYKYTEKTEESRISSIWSNHFSAVANINQAMLFIDENKGVFTSPEVHDVYKGEFLALRAFLHFDILRLFAPSAAMNNNKGLDALAIPYVDVFTNIAQ
;
A
#
# COMPACT_ATOMS: atom_id res chain seq x y z
N MET A 1 -1.11 65.00 -22.48
CA MET A 1 -1.86 63.76 -22.56
C MET A 1 -0.99 62.52 -22.66
N LYS A 2 -0.05 62.39 -23.61
CA LYS A 2 0.80 61.15 -23.75
C LYS A 2 1.59 60.77 -22.48
N LYS A 3 2.13 61.76 -21.71
CA LYS A 3 2.88 61.48 -20.46
C LYS A 3 2.00 60.95 -19.30
N LEU A 4 0.72 61.33 -19.25
CA LEU A 4 -0.22 60.79 -18.25
C LEU A 4 -0.62 59.35 -18.59
N ILE A 5 -0.89 59.06 -19.85
CA ILE A 5 -1.25 57.73 -20.34
C ILE A 5 -0.11 56.73 -20.06
N ASN A 6 1.14 57.07 -20.29
CA ASN A 6 2.26 56.24 -19.96
C ASN A 6 2.41 55.96 -18.46
N LYS A 7 2.15 56.93 -17.59
CA LYS A 7 2.20 56.72 -16.14
C LYS A 7 1.07 55.79 -15.66
N THR A 8 -0.12 55.92 -16.25
CA THR A 8 -1.26 55.04 -15.91
C THR A 8 -1.04 53.60 -16.36
N ILE A 9 -0.43 53.40 -17.53
CA ILE A 9 -0.06 52.08 -18.06
C ILE A 9 1.03 51.42 -17.20
N ILE A 10 2.05 52.18 -16.77
CA ILE A 10 3.12 51.65 -15.89
C ILE A 10 2.54 51.31 -14.50
N LEU A 11 1.62 52.11 -13.96
CA LEU A 11 0.99 51.83 -12.67
C LEU A 11 0.08 50.60 -12.73
N SER A 12 -0.68 50.40 -13.82
CA SER A 12 -1.53 49.22 -14.00
C SER A 12 -0.71 47.94 -14.21
N LEU A 13 0.44 48.06 -14.86
CA LEU A 13 1.37 46.92 -15.03
C LEU A 13 2.00 46.48 -13.69
N PHE A 14 2.25 47.45 -12.77
CA PHE A 14 2.78 47.14 -11.44
C PHE A 14 1.76 46.44 -10.53
N VAL A 15 0.46 46.77 -10.65
CA VAL A 15 -0.65 46.13 -9.92
C VAL A 15 -0.89 44.71 -10.44
N ALA A 16 -0.65 44.44 -11.72
CA ALA A 16 -0.79 43.13 -12.31
C ALA A 16 0.33 42.13 -11.87
N LEU A 17 1.44 42.63 -11.31
CA LEU A 17 2.57 41.80 -10.82
C LEU A 17 2.41 41.41 -9.33
N THR A 18 1.42 41.93 -8.60
CA THR A 18 1.07 41.46 -7.25
C THR A 18 0.14 40.22 -7.31
N GLY A 19 0.39 39.34 -8.26
CA GLY A 19 -0.34 38.08 -8.41
C GLY A 19 -0.12 37.18 -7.20
N CYS A 20 -1.23 36.64 -6.71
CA CYS A 20 -1.36 35.79 -5.54
C CYS A 20 -0.23 34.73 -5.47
N ASN A 21 0.69 34.89 -4.52
CA ASN A 21 1.67 33.85 -4.18
C ASN A 21 0.98 32.57 -3.67
N ASP A 22 -0.21 32.71 -3.07
CA ASP A 22 -0.95 31.59 -2.49
C ASP A 22 -1.53 30.59 -3.51
N TRP A 23 -1.63 30.97 -4.81
CA TRP A 23 -2.10 30.02 -5.83
C TRP A 23 -1.08 28.95 -6.16
N LEU A 24 0.22 29.22 -6.02
CA LEU A 24 1.29 28.26 -6.34
C LEU A 24 1.68 27.41 -5.11
N ASP A 25 1.20 27.75 -3.93
CA ASP A 25 1.40 26.96 -2.71
C ASP A 25 0.36 25.83 -2.63
N VAL A 26 0.42 24.92 -3.58
CA VAL A 26 -0.40 23.70 -3.61
C VAL A 26 0.33 22.66 -2.77
N SER A 27 0.12 22.66 -1.46
CA SER A 27 0.43 21.45 -0.68
C SER A 27 -0.28 20.27 -1.35
N PRO A 28 0.39 19.14 -1.58
CA PRO A 28 -0.24 17.98 -2.19
C PRO A 28 -1.53 17.65 -1.44
N LYS A 29 -2.64 17.53 -2.15
CA LYS A 29 -3.96 17.23 -1.53
C LYS A 29 -3.94 15.96 -0.66
N ALA A 30 -2.98 15.07 -0.90
CA ALA A 30 -2.76 13.87 -0.14
C ALA A 30 -2.21 14.15 1.27
N ASP A 31 -1.27 15.08 1.42
CA ASP A 31 -0.65 15.39 2.71
C ASP A 31 -1.64 16.09 3.65
N ARG A 32 -2.40 17.08 3.15
CA ARG A 32 -3.47 17.71 3.94
C ARG A 32 -4.55 16.73 4.39
N LYS A 33 -4.89 15.74 3.54
CA LYS A 33 -5.84 14.70 3.91
C LYS A 33 -5.30 13.76 4.98
N ALA A 34 -3.99 13.49 4.98
CA ALA A 34 -3.37 12.67 6.00
C ALA A 34 -3.33 13.40 7.35
N GLU A 35 -2.92 14.67 7.39
CA GLU A 35 -2.96 15.49 8.61
C GLU A 35 -4.37 15.59 9.19
N ASP A 36 -5.39 15.83 8.35
CA ASP A 36 -6.79 15.89 8.78
C ASP A 36 -7.26 14.53 9.32
N LEU A 37 -6.90 13.42 8.65
CA LEU A 37 -7.27 12.06 9.06
C LEU A 37 -6.66 11.72 10.42
N PHE A 38 -5.36 11.88 10.57
CA PHE A 38 -4.63 11.51 11.78
C PHE A 38 -4.68 12.57 12.88
N GLY A 39 -5.44 13.64 12.68
CA GLY A 39 -5.78 14.62 13.71
C GLY A 39 -6.81 14.12 14.73
N THR A 40 -7.31 12.89 14.61
CA THR A 40 -8.33 12.32 15.52
C THR A 40 -8.08 10.83 15.77
N GLU A 41 -8.49 10.33 16.94
CA GLU A 41 -8.47 8.88 17.24
C GLU A 41 -9.31 8.08 16.23
N ALA A 42 -10.46 8.64 15.81
CA ALA A 42 -11.31 8.02 14.79
C ALA A 42 -10.58 7.81 13.47
N GLY A 43 -9.73 8.75 13.07
CA GLY A 43 -8.92 8.64 11.86
C GLY A 43 -7.89 7.50 11.92
N PHE A 44 -7.24 7.29 13.06
CA PHE A 44 -6.37 6.12 13.27
C PHE A 44 -7.14 4.82 13.19
N ARG A 45 -8.33 4.77 13.79
CA ARG A 45 -9.22 3.61 13.67
C ARG A 45 -9.60 3.33 12.22
N ASP A 46 -9.98 4.36 11.48
CA ASP A 46 -10.41 4.21 10.09
C ASP A 46 -9.25 3.77 9.20
N ALA A 47 -8.03 4.26 9.45
CA ALA A 47 -6.82 3.79 8.78
C ALA A 47 -6.55 2.30 9.07
N LEU A 48 -6.68 1.87 10.32
CA LEU A 48 -6.52 0.47 10.73
C LEU A 48 -7.57 -0.43 10.05
N VAL A 49 -8.83 -0.01 10.03
CA VAL A 49 -9.91 -0.70 9.31
C VAL A 49 -9.59 -0.78 7.81
N GLY A 50 -9.03 0.28 7.22
CA GLY A 50 -8.58 0.29 5.84
C GLY A 50 -7.50 -0.77 5.54
N VAL A 51 -6.55 -0.97 6.45
CA VAL A 51 -5.54 -2.04 6.36
C VAL A 51 -6.22 -3.42 6.36
N TYR A 52 -7.11 -3.68 7.30
CA TYR A 52 -7.87 -4.94 7.33
C TYR A 52 -8.73 -5.14 6.09
N ALA A 53 -9.34 -4.08 5.55
CA ALA A 53 -10.11 -4.15 4.31
C ALA A 53 -9.25 -4.58 3.12
N LEU A 54 -8.01 -4.08 3.00
CA LEU A 54 -7.05 -4.55 2.00
C LEU A 54 -6.70 -6.02 2.20
N MET A 55 -6.50 -6.45 3.45
CA MET A 55 -6.22 -7.84 3.78
C MET A 55 -7.40 -8.78 3.46
N CYS A 56 -8.64 -8.32 3.56
CA CYS A 56 -9.83 -9.08 3.20
C CYS A 56 -10.06 -9.19 1.67
N GLY A 57 -9.25 -8.54 0.85
CA GLY A 57 -9.36 -8.61 -0.61
C GLY A 57 -9.14 -10.02 -1.18
N THR A 58 -9.70 -10.30 -2.37
CA THR A 58 -9.59 -11.61 -3.02
C THR A 58 -8.16 -11.99 -3.42
N ASN A 59 -7.31 -11.00 -3.67
CA ASN A 59 -5.88 -11.16 -3.93
C ASN A 59 -5.03 -11.13 -2.66
N SER A 60 -5.64 -11.37 -1.52
CA SER A 60 -5.03 -11.47 -0.21
C SER A 60 -5.72 -12.59 0.58
N TYR A 61 -5.98 -12.39 1.88
CA TYR A 61 -6.54 -13.42 2.76
C TYR A 61 -8.03 -13.72 2.51
N GLY A 62 -8.73 -12.91 1.72
CA GLY A 62 -10.12 -13.20 1.31
C GLY A 62 -10.25 -14.42 0.40
N ARG A 63 -9.18 -14.83 -0.31
CA ARG A 63 -9.17 -16.04 -1.13
C ARG A 63 -7.76 -16.55 -1.44
N ASP A 64 -6.92 -15.75 -2.11
CA ASP A 64 -5.71 -16.25 -2.78
C ASP A 64 -4.64 -16.72 -1.80
N LEU A 65 -4.51 -16.08 -0.64
CA LEU A 65 -3.56 -16.44 0.40
C LEU A 65 -4.14 -17.36 1.50
N THR A 66 -5.30 -17.93 1.25
CA THR A 66 -5.96 -18.90 2.14
C THR A 66 -6.31 -20.15 1.35
N TYR A 67 -7.58 -20.34 1.01
CA TYR A 67 -8.12 -21.53 0.34
C TYR A 67 -8.07 -21.49 -1.19
N GLY A 68 -7.50 -20.45 -1.80
CA GLY A 68 -7.45 -20.25 -3.26
C GLY A 68 -6.08 -20.59 -3.86
N TYR A 69 -5.33 -19.55 -4.22
CA TYR A 69 -4.07 -19.69 -4.96
C TYR A 69 -3.02 -20.53 -4.22
N LEU A 70 -2.81 -20.31 -2.92
CA LEU A 70 -1.80 -21.07 -2.15
C LEU A 70 -2.14 -22.55 -2.02
N ASP A 71 -3.40 -22.90 -1.79
CA ASP A 71 -3.81 -24.29 -1.69
C ASP A 71 -3.68 -25.02 -3.03
N VAL A 72 -3.88 -24.30 -4.14
CA VAL A 72 -3.63 -24.84 -5.48
C VAL A 72 -2.14 -25.06 -5.72
N LEU A 73 -1.28 -24.11 -5.36
CA LEU A 73 0.17 -24.28 -5.44
C LEU A 73 0.67 -25.41 -4.55
N ALA A 74 0.06 -25.59 -3.38
CA ALA A 74 0.36 -26.69 -2.46
C ALA A 74 -0.19 -28.06 -2.93
N GLN A 75 -0.93 -28.09 -4.05
CA GLN A 75 -1.55 -29.31 -4.61
C GLN A 75 -2.52 -30.00 -3.62
N TYR A 76 -3.22 -29.23 -2.79
CA TYR A 76 -4.19 -29.77 -1.84
C TYR A 76 -5.48 -30.28 -2.47
N TYR A 77 -5.72 -30.00 -3.76
CA TYR A 77 -6.88 -30.45 -4.51
C TYR A 77 -6.56 -31.73 -5.30
N ASN A 78 -7.35 -32.78 -5.05
CA ASN A 78 -7.19 -34.09 -5.70
C ASN A 78 -7.68 -34.14 -7.15
N SER A 79 -8.45 -33.17 -7.58
CA SER A 79 -9.01 -33.14 -8.94
C SER A 79 -8.21 -32.17 -9.81
N PRO A 80 -7.84 -32.59 -11.04
CA PRO A 80 -7.23 -31.65 -11.97
C PRO A 80 -8.21 -30.52 -12.29
N LEU A 81 -7.72 -29.29 -12.26
CA LEU A 81 -8.49 -28.10 -12.62
C LEU A 81 -8.74 -28.10 -14.13
N LYS A 82 -9.89 -28.59 -14.54
CA LYS A 82 -10.25 -28.77 -15.95
C LYS A 82 -10.92 -27.53 -16.50
N THR A 83 -10.84 -27.38 -17.82
CA THR A 83 -11.71 -26.50 -18.59
C THR A 83 -13.17 -26.92 -18.37
N THR A 84 -14.05 -25.97 -18.10
CA THR A 84 -15.49 -26.25 -17.93
C THR A 84 -16.10 -26.78 -19.23
N SER A 85 -17.27 -27.43 -19.15
CA SER A 85 -18.02 -27.87 -20.34
C SER A 85 -18.40 -26.74 -21.30
N SER A 86 -18.42 -25.50 -20.83
CA SER A 86 -18.61 -24.28 -21.61
C SER A 86 -17.34 -23.73 -22.27
N GLY A 87 -16.20 -24.43 -22.13
CA GLY A 87 -14.92 -24.00 -22.71
C GLY A 87 -14.13 -23.00 -21.90
N TYR A 88 -14.62 -22.57 -20.72
CA TYR A 88 -13.87 -21.67 -19.83
C TYR A 88 -12.82 -22.46 -19.05
N GLU A 89 -11.58 -21.99 -19.10
CA GLU A 89 -10.52 -22.54 -18.27
C GLU A 89 -10.74 -22.17 -16.80
N HIS A 90 -10.36 -23.09 -15.91
CA HIS A 90 -10.42 -22.80 -14.48
C HIS A 90 -9.42 -21.69 -14.13
N ASN A 91 -9.85 -20.74 -13.31
CA ASN A 91 -9.07 -19.55 -12.95
C ASN A 91 -7.67 -19.85 -12.36
N PHE A 92 -7.46 -21.03 -11.77
CA PHE A 92 -6.19 -21.47 -11.18
C PHE A 92 -5.50 -22.59 -11.98
N LYS A 93 -5.91 -22.85 -13.23
CA LYS A 93 -5.30 -23.91 -14.06
C LYS A 93 -3.80 -23.72 -14.22
N ASN A 94 -3.38 -22.51 -14.57
CA ASN A 94 -1.97 -22.19 -14.75
C ASN A 94 -1.17 -22.28 -13.44
N ALA A 95 -1.76 -21.88 -12.31
CA ALA A 95 -1.18 -22.04 -10.99
C ALA A 95 -0.96 -23.53 -10.64
N ALA A 96 -1.96 -24.39 -10.90
CA ALA A 96 -1.87 -25.83 -10.66
C ALA A 96 -0.78 -26.52 -11.52
N GLU A 97 -0.46 -25.93 -12.66
CA GLU A 97 0.58 -26.41 -13.58
C GLU A 97 1.93 -25.66 -13.39
N TYR A 98 2.03 -24.78 -12.38
CA TYR A 98 3.20 -23.95 -12.08
C TYR A 98 3.68 -23.07 -13.25
N LYS A 99 2.74 -22.63 -14.10
CA LYS A 99 3.00 -21.78 -15.27
C LYS A 99 3.08 -20.31 -14.90
N TYR A 100 4.08 -19.94 -14.11
CA TYR A 100 4.22 -18.60 -13.54
C TYR A 100 4.41 -17.47 -14.56
N THR A 101 4.86 -17.80 -15.78
CA THR A 101 5.08 -16.82 -16.87
C THR A 101 3.82 -16.54 -17.70
N GLU A 102 2.73 -17.24 -17.43
CA GLU A 102 1.46 -16.90 -18.06
C GLU A 102 0.93 -15.58 -17.51
N LYS A 103 0.42 -14.73 -18.39
CA LYS A 103 -0.03 -13.37 -18.07
C LYS A 103 -1.03 -13.32 -16.91
N THR A 104 -1.90 -14.31 -16.79
CA THR A 104 -2.86 -14.41 -15.69
C THR A 104 -2.18 -14.61 -14.34
N GLU A 105 -1.13 -15.42 -14.31
CA GLU A 105 -0.36 -15.69 -13.08
C GLU A 105 0.58 -14.53 -12.73
N GLU A 106 1.25 -13.94 -13.72
CA GLU A 106 2.03 -12.72 -13.51
C GLU A 106 1.18 -11.60 -12.91
N SER A 107 -0.04 -11.40 -13.44
CA SER A 107 -0.98 -10.40 -12.92
C SER A 107 -1.41 -10.72 -11.48
N ARG A 108 -1.66 -12.00 -11.16
CA ARG A 108 -2.05 -12.44 -9.82
C ARG A 108 -0.93 -12.22 -8.81
N ILE A 109 0.28 -12.68 -9.15
CA ILE A 109 1.47 -12.53 -8.32
C ILE A 109 1.75 -11.04 -8.05
N SER A 110 1.69 -10.21 -9.09
CA SER A 110 1.84 -8.75 -8.99
C SER A 110 0.76 -8.12 -8.11
N SER A 111 -0.48 -8.61 -8.20
CA SER A 111 -1.59 -8.11 -7.38
C SER A 111 -1.41 -8.46 -5.89
N ILE A 112 -0.96 -9.67 -5.58
CA ILE A 112 -0.63 -10.09 -4.21
C ILE A 112 0.47 -9.19 -3.64
N TRP A 113 1.56 -9.01 -4.37
CA TRP A 113 2.67 -8.14 -3.99
C TRP A 113 2.22 -6.71 -3.73
N SER A 114 1.56 -6.10 -4.71
CA SER A 114 1.12 -4.70 -4.64
C SER A 114 0.13 -4.46 -3.51
N ASN A 115 -0.80 -5.40 -3.26
CA ASN A 115 -1.78 -5.27 -2.19
C ASN A 115 -1.11 -5.29 -0.80
N HIS A 116 -0.14 -6.17 -0.59
CA HIS A 116 0.61 -6.23 0.66
C HIS A 116 1.42 -4.95 0.91
N PHE A 117 2.17 -4.48 -0.09
CA PHE A 117 2.93 -3.23 0.06
C PHE A 117 2.04 -2.00 0.16
N SER A 118 0.84 -2.00 -0.43
CA SER A 118 -0.16 -0.95 -0.19
C SER A 118 -0.63 -0.94 1.26
N ALA A 119 -0.89 -2.12 1.84
CA ALA A 119 -1.23 -2.22 3.26
C ALA A 119 -0.09 -1.75 4.17
N VAL A 120 1.16 -2.15 3.87
CA VAL A 120 2.36 -1.68 4.58
C VAL A 120 2.53 -0.16 4.47
N ALA A 121 2.29 0.42 3.30
CA ALA A 121 2.37 1.87 3.10
C ALA A 121 1.34 2.62 3.95
N ASN A 122 0.09 2.13 4.03
CA ASN A 122 -0.93 2.71 4.89
C ASN A 122 -0.57 2.62 6.38
N ILE A 123 0.01 1.49 6.82
CA ILE A 123 0.53 1.34 8.17
C ILE A 123 1.65 2.35 8.45
N ASN A 124 2.62 2.46 7.55
CA ASN A 124 3.74 3.38 7.71
C ASN A 124 3.28 4.84 7.72
N GLN A 125 2.24 5.20 6.94
CA GLN A 125 1.63 6.52 7.00
C GLN A 125 1.01 6.80 8.37
N ALA A 126 0.24 5.86 8.94
CA ALA A 126 -0.30 6.01 10.28
C ALA A 126 0.82 6.12 11.34
N MET A 127 1.88 5.34 11.20
CA MET A 127 3.04 5.35 12.11
C MET A 127 3.83 6.67 12.07
N LEU A 128 3.78 7.41 10.95
CA LEU A 128 4.38 8.74 10.86
C LEU A 128 3.74 9.73 11.85
N PHE A 129 2.40 9.65 12.02
CA PHE A 129 1.62 10.59 12.82
C PHE A 129 1.35 10.13 14.25
N ILE A 130 1.45 8.82 14.55
CA ILE A 130 0.91 8.25 15.80
C ILE A 130 1.61 8.79 17.05
N ASP A 131 2.93 8.96 16.99
CA ASP A 131 3.71 9.48 18.12
C ASP A 131 3.61 11.01 18.26
N GLU A 132 3.43 11.72 17.14
CA GLU A 132 3.26 13.17 17.15
C GLU A 132 1.88 13.57 17.69
N ASN A 133 0.86 12.79 17.36
CA ASN A 133 -0.53 13.06 17.69
C ASN A 133 -1.03 12.27 18.92
N LYS A 134 -0.16 11.95 19.88
CA LYS A 134 -0.55 11.20 21.09
C LYS A 134 -1.74 11.80 21.84
N GLY A 135 -1.88 13.11 21.80
CA GLY A 135 -2.94 13.84 22.50
C GLY A 135 -4.35 13.63 21.94
N VAL A 136 -4.51 13.01 20.77
CA VAL A 136 -5.84 12.74 20.19
C VAL A 136 -6.48 11.46 20.74
N PHE A 137 -5.69 10.59 21.38
CA PHE A 137 -6.19 9.34 21.95
C PHE A 137 -6.86 9.55 23.31
N THR A 138 -7.90 8.79 23.57
CA THR A 138 -8.67 8.85 24.82
C THR A 138 -7.82 8.56 26.06
N SER A 139 -6.79 7.71 25.94
CA SER A 139 -5.79 7.44 26.97
C SER A 139 -4.46 6.96 26.37
N PRO A 140 -3.36 7.00 27.16
CA PRO A 140 -2.07 6.44 26.72
C PRO A 140 -2.14 4.95 26.36
N GLU A 141 -2.96 4.18 27.06
CA GLU A 141 -3.14 2.75 26.79
C GLU A 141 -3.81 2.51 25.44
N VAL A 142 -4.78 3.36 25.07
CA VAL A 142 -5.43 3.30 23.76
C VAL A 142 -4.43 3.61 22.65
N HIS A 143 -3.60 4.65 22.82
CA HIS A 143 -2.50 4.94 21.90
C HIS A 143 -1.58 3.74 21.71
N ASP A 144 -1.14 3.11 22.81
CA ASP A 144 -0.21 1.99 22.77
C ASP A 144 -0.83 0.75 22.09
N VAL A 145 -2.13 0.52 22.27
CA VAL A 145 -2.88 -0.54 21.56
C VAL A 145 -2.86 -0.30 20.06
N TYR A 146 -3.25 0.89 19.58
CA TYR A 146 -3.21 1.20 18.14
C TYR A 146 -1.81 1.06 17.56
N LYS A 147 -0.81 1.61 18.25
CA LYS A 147 0.58 1.51 17.82
C LYS A 147 1.06 0.07 17.73
N GLY A 148 0.76 -0.72 18.77
CA GLY A 148 1.09 -2.14 18.82
C GLY A 148 0.43 -2.93 17.70
N GLU A 149 -0.83 -2.64 17.37
CA GLU A 149 -1.57 -3.30 16.31
C GLU A 149 -1.02 -2.97 14.92
N PHE A 150 -0.72 -1.71 14.63
CA PHE A 150 -0.04 -1.32 13.37
C PHE A 150 1.33 -2.01 13.24
N LEU A 151 2.13 -2.07 14.29
CA LEU A 151 3.43 -2.75 14.27
C LEU A 151 3.29 -4.26 14.04
N ALA A 152 2.31 -4.90 14.69
CA ALA A 152 2.03 -6.31 14.52
C ALA A 152 1.60 -6.64 13.10
N LEU A 153 0.69 -5.84 12.52
CA LEU A 153 0.24 -6.00 11.13
C LEU A 153 1.39 -5.78 10.14
N ARG A 154 2.25 -4.79 10.35
CA ARG A 154 3.43 -4.57 9.52
C ARG A 154 4.37 -5.76 9.53
N ALA A 155 4.65 -6.30 10.70
CA ALA A 155 5.49 -7.49 10.86
C ALA A 155 4.85 -8.71 10.18
N PHE A 156 3.56 -8.92 10.36
CA PHE A 156 2.81 -10.02 9.76
C PHE A 156 2.85 -9.95 8.22
N LEU A 157 2.55 -8.79 7.64
CA LEU A 157 2.56 -8.61 6.19
C LEU A 157 3.95 -8.80 5.57
N HIS A 158 5.01 -8.26 6.20
CA HIS A 158 6.38 -8.50 5.72
C HIS A 158 6.76 -9.97 5.84
N PHE A 159 6.38 -10.66 6.92
CA PHE A 159 6.65 -12.07 7.08
C PHE A 159 5.95 -12.91 6.00
N ASP A 160 4.72 -12.57 5.64
CA ASP A 160 4.01 -13.26 4.56
C ASP A 160 4.66 -13.02 3.18
N ILE A 161 5.03 -11.77 2.87
CA ILE A 161 5.78 -11.48 1.65
C ILE A 161 7.10 -12.26 1.63
N LEU A 162 7.80 -12.32 2.76
CA LEU A 162 9.04 -13.10 2.89
C LEU A 162 8.81 -14.58 2.56
N ARG A 163 7.78 -15.20 3.14
CA ARG A 163 7.45 -16.61 2.89
C ARG A 163 7.08 -16.90 1.44
N LEU A 164 6.42 -15.93 0.78
CA LEU A 164 5.91 -16.09 -0.58
C LEU A 164 6.97 -15.84 -1.66
N PHE A 165 7.86 -14.89 -1.44
CA PHE A 165 8.73 -14.35 -2.48
C PHE A 165 10.22 -14.53 -2.21
N ALA A 166 10.63 -14.84 -0.98
CA ALA A 166 12.04 -15.06 -0.68
C ALA A 166 12.51 -16.44 -1.15
N PRO A 167 13.80 -16.59 -1.46
CA PRO A 167 14.39 -17.89 -1.70
C PRO A 167 14.20 -18.82 -0.50
N SER A 168 13.90 -20.09 -0.77
CA SER A 168 13.84 -21.11 0.29
C SER A 168 15.18 -21.23 1.01
N ALA A 169 15.14 -21.41 2.33
CA ALA A 169 16.34 -21.68 3.14
C ALA A 169 17.18 -22.86 2.59
N ALA A 170 16.51 -23.89 2.05
CA ALA A 170 17.15 -25.07 1.46
C ALA A 170 17.77 -24.82 0.06
N MET A 171 17.55 -23.66 -0.54
CA MET A 171 18.07 -23.34 -1.87
C MET A 171 19.60 -23.23 -1.84
N ASN A 172 20.28 -23.66 -2.89
CA ASN A 172 21.75 -23.63 -3.02
C ASN A 172 22.51 -24.24 -1.83
N ASN A 173 22.16 -25.44 -1.41
CA ASN A 173 22.81 -26.11 -0.28
C ASN A 173 22.71 -25.32 1.05
N ASN A 174 21.52 -24.88 1.39
CA ASN A 174 21.19 -24.08 2.57
C ASN A 174 21.76 -22.64 2.59
N LYS A 175 22.14 -22.10 1.46
CA LYS A 175 22.57 -20.70 1.30
C LYS A 175 21.41 -19.72 1.01
N GLY A 176 20.17 -20.21 1.00
CA GLY A 176 19.01 -19.38 0.77
C GLY A 176 18.83 -18.29 1.84
N LEU A 177 19.30 -18.51 3.06
CA LEU A 177 19.26 -17.52 4.14
C LEU A 177 20.19 -16.31 3.91
N ASP A 178 21.23 -16.48 3.11
CA ASP A 178 22.18 -15.41 2.76
C ASP A 178 21.76 -14.62 1.51
N ALA A 179 20.66 -15.03 0.87
CA ALA A 179 20.18 -14.40 -0.35
C ALA A 179 19.39 -13.14 -0.04
N LEU A 180 19.46 -12.17 -0.97
CA LEU A 180 18.53 -11.03 -0.95
C LEU A 180 17.10 -11.55 -1.10
N ALA A 181 16.22 -11.14 -0.19
CA ALA A 181 14.85 -11.63 -0.13
C ALA A 181 13.85 -10.57 -0.59
N ILE A 182 13.33 -9.81 0.35
CA ILE A 182 12.34 -8.75 0.12
C ILE A 182 12.83 -7.41 0.67
N PRO A 183 12.37 -6.26 0.15
CA PRO A 183 12.60 -4.99 0.81
C PRO A 183 11.84 -4.96 2.14
N TYR A 184 12.51 -4.60 3.22
CA TYR A 184 11.84 -4.25 4.47
C TYR A 184 11.54 -2.75 4.48
N VAL A 185 10.25 -2.39 4.45
CA VAL A 185 9.78 -1.01 4.33
C VAL A 185 9.10 -0.61 5.63
N ASP A 186 9.77 0.22 6.41
CA ASP A 186 9.31 0.69 7.73
C ASP A 186 9.07 2.20 7.80
N VAL A 187 9.34 2.90 6.71
CA VAL A 187 9.17 4.35 6.58
C VAL A 187 8.18 4.65 5.46
N PHE A 188 7.32 5.63 5.68
CA PHE A 188 6.49 6.19 4.62
C PHE A 188 7.34 7.12 3.76
N THR A 189 7.44 6.84 2.46
CA THR A 189 8.07 7.74 1.48
C THR A 189 7.00 8.23 0.51
N ASN A 190 6.81 9.54 0.45
CA ASN A 190 5.96 10.14 -0.56
C ASN A 190 6.71 10.08 -1.91
N ILE A 191 6.21 9.26 -2.86
CA ILE A 191 6.84 9.10 -4.19
C ILE A 191 6.53 10.29 -5.12
N ALA A 192 5.93 11.35 -4.60
CA ALA A 192 5.67 12.58 -5.35
C ALA A 192 6.91 13.51 -5.32
N GLN A 193 8.03 13.07 -5.88
CA GLN A 193 9.13 13.93 -6.31
C GLN A 193 9.52 13.60 -7.74
#